data_00089d2f9d9cd18df82e8b6a34532bfa
#
_entry.id   00089d2f9d9cd18df82e8b6a34532bfa
#
_cell.length_a   1.000
_cell.length_b   1.000
_cell.length_c   1.000
_cell.angle_alpha   90.00
_cell.angle_beta   90.00
_cell.angle_gamma   90.00
#
_symmetry.space_group_name_H-M   'P 1'
#
loop_
_entity.id
_entity.type
_entity.pdbx_description
1 polymer ?
#
loop_
_entity_poly.entity_id
_entity_poly.type
_entity_poly.pdbx_seq_one_letter_code
_entity_poly.pdbx_strand_id
1 'polypeptide(L)'
;MSVGMSSSVFAATWSGSAPKENDVERVTYQFMDETKEGKYKLADTGQVKEWVNGHEKMIVVDTMPATASYNKQHVPGAINAEVGMKKEQVTSAQLTNLEKQVKPLLSKKTVKKTTWVKVSKKTYKKLKKSNRKTKKSKKKVYYYKKVVKKSVVTDKNTKIVVYCGHIGCARSHFAAAYLVKKGYTNVYRYGGGISAWVDAGYNVEKVETAPAA
;
A
#
# COMPACT_ATOMS: atom_id res chain seq x y z
N MET A 1 8.35 36.11 13.64
CA MET A 1 9.60 35.32 13.71
C MET A 1 9.44 34.14 12.77
N SER A 2 10.15 34.19 11.62
CA SER A 2 10.10 33.16 10.58
C SER A 2 11.11 32.09 10.94
N VAL A 3 10.65 30.87 11.25
CA VAL A 3 11.51 29.71 11.46
C VAL A 3 11.90 29.19 10.08
N GLY A 4 13.11 29.51 9.65
CA GLY A 4 13.69 28.95 8.44
C GLY A 4 13.96 27.47 8.64
N MET A 5 13.23 26.59 7.94
CA MET A 5 13.61 25.21 7.77
C MET A 5 14.87 25.15 6.88
N SER A 6 16.04 24.91 7.48
CA SER A 6 17.23 24.55 6.73
C SER A 6 17.06 23.13 6.23
N SER A 7 16.74 22.95 4.97
CA SER A 7 16.89 21.68 4.30
C SER A 7 18.39 21.38 4.16
N SER A 8 18.92 20.56 5.07
CA SER A 8 20.24 19.96 4.89
C SER A 8 20.17 19.01 3.71
N VAL A 9 20.66 19.43 2.57
CA VAL A 9 20.93 18.56 1.43
C VAL A 9 22.13 17.69 1.83
N PHE A 10 21.88 16.48 2.31
CA PHE A 10 22.94 15.50 2.47
C PHE A 10 23.41 15.08 1.07
N ALA A 11 24.56 15.56 0.65
CA ALA A 11 25.25 14.98 -0.49
C ALA A 11 25.54 13.51 -0.15
N ALA A 12 24.97 12.57 -0.93
CA ALA A 12 25.28 11.17 -0.79
C ALA A 12 26.76 10.97 -1.09
N THR A 13 27.54 10.57 -0.10
CA THR A 13 28.94 10.20 -0.28
C THR A 13 29.02 8.71 -0.49
N TRP A 14 29.67 8.29 -1.57
CA TRP A 14 29.94 6.88 -1.82
C TRP A 14 31.04 6.39 -0.87
N SER A 15 30.74 5.34 -0.09
CA SER A 15 31.77 4.60 0.68
C SER A 15 32.19 3.40 -0.16
N GLY A 16 33.37 3.42 -0.75
CA GLY A 16 33.89 2.38 -1.63
C GLY A 16 34.03 2.81 -3.09
N SER A 17 34.20 1.85 -4.01
CA SER A 17 34.25 2.13 -5.45
C SER A 17 32.87 2.60 -5.93
N ALA A 18 32.80 3.79 -6.51
CA ALA A 18 31.55 4.29 -7.10
C ALA A 18 31.07 3.32 -8.21
N PRO A 19 29.76 3.03 -8.29
CA PRO A 19 29.21 2.30 -9.42
C PRO A 19 29.45 3.09 -10.71
N LYS A 20 29.43 2.38 -11.85
CA LYS A 20 29.58 3.05 -13.15
C LYS A 20 28.46 4.06 -13.35
N GLU A 21 28.80 5.30 -13.68
CA GLU A 21 27.84 6.40 -13.79
C GLU A 21 26.68 6.09 -14.76
N ASN A 22 26.98 5.47 -15.91
CA ASN A 22 25.96 5.06 -16.87
C ASN A 22 24.95 4.05 -16.29
N ASP A 23 25.37 3.20 -15.36
CA ASP A 23 24.47 2.26 -14.71
C ASP A 23 23.57 2.97 -13.69
N VAL A 24 24.13 3.94 -12.97
CA VAL A 24 23.37 4.80 -12.04
C VAL A 24 22.34 5.61 -12.80
N GLU A 25 22.75 6.26 -13.89
CA GLU A 25 21.87 7.04 -14.75
C GLU A 25 20.71 6.20 -15.28
N ARG A 26 21.02 5.07 -15.91
CA ARG A 26 20.01 4.16 -16.49
C ARG A 26 19.02 3.66 -15.45
N VAL A 27 19.48 3.21 -14.29
CA VAL A 27 18.62 2.72 -13.21
C VAL A 27 17.77 3.85 -12.62
N THR A 28 18.34 5.05 -12.51
CA THR A 28 17.63 6.23 -12.01
C THR A 28 16.47 6.60 -12.94
N TYR A 29 16.71 6.73 -14.23
CA TYR A 29 15.65 7.04 -15.20
C TYR A 29 14.59 5.95 -15.26
N GLN A 30 14.97 4.68 -15.27
CA GLN A 30 14.03 3.57 -15.19
C GLN A 30 13.13 3.68 -13.95
N PHE A 31 13.71 3.93 -12.77
CA PHE A 31 12.97 4.03 -11.52
C PHE A 31 12.03 5.24 -11.51
N MET A 32 12.44 6.37 -12.08
CA MET A 32 11.60 7.57 -12.23
C MET A 32 10.39 7.30 -13.13
N ASP A 33 10.60 6.67 -14.28
CA ASP A 33 9.52 6.34 -15.23
C ASP A 33 8.55 5.33 -14.63
N GLU A 34 9.05 4.27 -14.00
CA GLU A 34 8.25 3.28 -13.27
C GLU A 34 7.39 3.93 -12.17
N THR A 35 7.96 4.90 -11.44
CA THR A 35 7.24 5.63 -10.38
C THR A 35 6.12 6.48 -10.95
N LYS A 36 6.40 7.18 -12.04
CA LYS A 36 5.42 8.01 -12.77
C LYS A 36 4.26 7.16 -13.33
N GLU A 37 4.57 6.02 -13.94
CA GLU A 37 3.59 5.08 -14.47
C GLU A 37 2.75 4.46 -13.35
N GLY A 38 3.40 3.97 -12.31
CA GLY A 38 2.77 3.18 -11.24
C GLY A 38 1.92 3.97 -10.26
N LYS A 39 2.12 5.30 -10.17
CA LYS A 39 1.36 6.24 -9.30
C LYS A 39 1.31 5.83 -7.82
N TYR A 40 2.25 5.01 -7.37
CA TYR A 40 2.47 4.68 -5.97
C TYR A 40 3.37 5.74 -5.32
N LYS A 41 3.43 5.72 -4.00
CA LYS A 41 4.37 6.55 -3.22
C LYS A 41 5.72 5.84 -3.12
N LEU A 42 6.76 6.60 -2.81
CA LEU A 42 8.08 6.06 -2.53
C LEU A 42 8.34 6.04 -1.02
N ALA A 43 9.13 5.07 -0.59
CA ALA A 43 9.70 5.01 0.75
C ALA A 43 11.19 4.66 0.64
N ASP A 44 12.01 5.32 1.43
CA ASP A 44 13.43 4.99 1.59
C ASP A 44 13.66 3.99 2.73
N THR A 45 14.91 3.54 2.87
CA THR A 45 15.31 2.54 3.86
C THR A 45 15.09 3.01 5.29
N GLY A 46 15.42 4.26 5.61
CA GLY A 46 15.26 4.84 6.93
C GLY A 46 13.78 4.93 7.32
N GLN A 47 12.96 5.41 6.41
CA GLN A 47 11.51 5.52 6.62
C GLN A 47 10.85 4.17 6.85
N VAL A 48 11.20 3.14 6.07
CA VAL A 48 10.67 1.78 6.28
C VAL A 48 11.14 1.23 7.62
N LYS A 49 12.41 1.47 8.02
CA LYS A 49 12.95 1.07 9.31
C LYS A 49 12.19 1.71 10.47
N GLU A 50 11.91 3.00 10.39
CA GLU A 50 11.12 3.70 11.41
C GLU A 50 9.72 3.07 11.55
N TRP A 51 9.04 2.77 10.45
CA TRP A 51 7.72 2.15 10.47
C TRP A 51 7.73 0.74 11.07
N VAL A 52 8.75 -0.07 10.74
CA VAL A 52 8.92 -1.43 11.31
C VAL A 52 9.17 -1.34 12.81
N ASN A 53 10.11 -0.49 13.25
CA ASN A 53 10.45 -0.32 14.67
C ASN A 53 9.29 0.28 15.48
N GLY A 54 8.55 1.22 14.91
CA GLY A 54 7.38 1.85 15.52
C GLY A 54 6.14 0.94 15.55
N HIS A 55 6.25 -0.31 15.07
CA HIS A 55 5.11 -1.24 14.93
C HIS A 55 3.92 -0.60 14.20
N GLU A 56 4.24 0.22 13.19
CA GLU A 56 3.19 0.89 12.43
C GLU A 56 2.29 -0.14 11.74
N LYS A 57 0.98 0.08 11.81
CA LYS A 57 0.02 -0.83 11.18
C LYS A 57 0.12 -0.75 9.67
N MET A 58 0.91 -1.63 9.08
CA MET A 58 1.13 -1.73 7.65
C MET A 58 1.23 -3.18 7.21
N ILE A 59 1.19 -3.39 5.91
CA ILE A 59 1.48 -4.68 5.26
C ILE A 59 2.77 -4.49 4.48
N VAL A 60 3.79 -5.29 4.80
CA VAL A 60 5.05 -5.32 4.04
C VAL A 60 5.02 -6.53 3.12
N VAL A 61 5.30 -6.32 1.83
CA VAL A 61 5.24 -7.36 0.80
C VAL A 61 6.60 -7.49 0.12
N ASP A 62 7.20 -8.66 0.24
CA ASP A 62 8.36 -9.07 -0.54
C ASP A 62 7.90 -9.74 -1.83
N THR A 63 8.39 -9.24 -2.97
CA THR A 63 8.02 -9.75 -4.29
C THR A 63 9.09 -10.66 -4.92
N MET A 64 10.10 -11.02 -4.13
CA MET A 64 11.17 -11.92 -4.58
C MET A 64 10.71 -13.39 -4.57
N PRO A 65 11.39 -14.27 -5.32
CA PRO A 65 11.13 -15.71 -5.26
C PRO A 65 11.33 -16.25 -3.84
N ALA A 66 10.41 -17.09 -3.39
CA ALA A 66 10.43 -17.62 -2.03
C ALA A 66 11.75 -18.35 -1.72
N THR A 67 12.06 -19.42 -2.43
CA THR A 67 13.21 -20.28 -2.16
C THR A 67 14.55 -19.59 -2.44
N ALA A 68 14.61 -18.79 -3.49
CA ALA A 68 15.87 -18.15 -3.90
C ALA A 68 16.25 -16.95 -3.01
N SER A 69 15.27 -16.26 -2.43
CA SER A 69 15.49 -15.00 -1.71
C SER A 69 14.71 -14.90 -0.40
N TYR A 70 13.37 -14.80 -0.42
CA TYR A 70 12.54 -14.50 0.73
C TYR A 70 12.82 -15.43 1.93
N ASN A 71 12.89 -16.74 1.71
CA ASN A 71 13.13 -17.71 2.80
C ASN A 71 14.51 -17.53 3.45
N LYS A 72 15.48 -16.99 2.71
CA LYS A 72 16.84 -16.75 3.21
C LYS A 72 16.94 -15.48 4.04
N GLN A 73 16.24 -14.44 3.61
CA GLN A 73 16.19 -13.15 4.30
C GLN A 73 15.08 -12.26 3.76
N HIS A 74 14.34 -11.62 4.65
CA HIS A 74 13.32 -10.64 4.31
C HIS A 74 13.20 -9.56 5.41
N VAL A 75 12.56 -8.45 5.07
CA VAL A 75 12.25 -7.38 6.06
C VAL A 75 11.31 -7.94 7.12
N PRO A 76 11.56 -7.70 8.42
CA PRO A 76 10.74 -8.25 9.50
C PRO A 76 9.24 -8.01 9.30
N GLY A 77 8.46 -9.07 9.47
CA GLY A 77 7.01 -9.07 9.30
C GLY A 77 6.52 -9.01 7.85
N ALA A 78 7.40 -9.13 6.86
CA ALA A 78 6.98 -9.16 5.46
C ALA A 78 6.29 -10.48 5.10
N ILE A 79 5.26 -10.39 4.27
CA ILE A 79 4.69 -11.54 3.57
C ILE A 79 5.32 -11.71 2.19
N ASN A 80 5.33 -12.93 1.65
CA ASN A 80 5.84 -13.17 0.30
C ASN A 80 4.70 -13.24 -0.72
N ALA A 81 4.88 -12.51 -1.82
CA ALA A 81 4.02 -12.58 -2.99
C ALA A 81 4.87 -12.39 -4.25
N GLU A 82 5.48 -13.46 -4.74
CA GLU A 82 6.37 -13.42 -5.91
C GLU A 82 5.70 -12.83 -7.14
N VAL A 83 6.43 -11.91 -7.82
CA VAL A 83 6.03 -11.29 -9.08
C VAL A 83 7.18 -11.40 -10.07
N GLY A 84 6.91 -11.51 -11.37
CA GLY A 84 7.91 -11.56 -12.42
C GLY A 84 8.81 -10.33 -12.46
N MET A 85 10.08 -10.51 -12.84
CA MET A 85 11.06 -9.40 -12.88
C MET A 85 10.89 -8.52 -14.12
N LYS A 86 10.44 -9.10 -15.24
CA LYS A 86 10.15 -8.42 -16.51
C LYS A 86 8.65 -8.48 -16.78
N LYS A 87 8.14 -7.53 -17.55
CA LYS A 87 6.70 -7.42 -17.88
C LYS A 87 6.14 -8.73 -18.45
N GLU A 88 6.90 -9.39 -19.30
CA GLU A 88 6.51 -10.66 -19.96
C GLU A 88 6.44 -11.84 -18.97
N GLN A 89 7.10 -11.73 -17.83
CA GLN A 89 7.12 -12.75 -16.77
C GLN A 89 6.01 -12.52 -15.73
N VAL A 90 5.33 -11.36 -15.76
CA VAL A 90 4.25 -11.05 -14.82
C VAL A 90 2.98 -11.74 -15.28
N THR A 91 2.51 -12.69 -14.49
CA THR A 91 1.29 -13.45 -14.79
C THR A 91 0.08 -12.95 -13.99
N SER A 92 -1.11 -13.16 -14.54
CA SER A 92 -2.36 -12.87 -13.82
C SER A 92 -2.48 -13.70 -12.53
N ALA A 93 -1.92 -14.91 -12.51
CA ALA A 93 -1.90 -15.77 -11.31
C ALA A 93 -1.07 -15.15 -10.19
N GLN A 94 0.13 -14.62 -10.48
CA GLN A 94 0.98 -13.93 -9.51
C GLN A 94 0.27 -12.70 -8.93
N LEU A 95 -0.33 -11.86 -9.77
CA LEU A 95 -1.03 -10.67 -9.33
C LEU A 95 -2.29 -10.98 -8.52
N THR A 96 -3.00 -12.05 -8.86
CA THR A 96 -4.14 -12.56 -8.08
C THR A 96 -3.68 -13.09 -6.73
N ASN A 97 -2.56 -13.81 -6.68
CA ASN A 97 -1.97 -14.28 -5.44
C ASN A 97 -1.55 -13.12 -4.54
N LEU A 98 -0.90 -12.09 -5.09
CA LEU A 98 -0.57 -10.86 -4.36
C LEU A 98 -1.82 -10.26 -3.67
N GLU A 99 -2.91 -10.10 -4.41
CA GLU A 99 -4.15 -9.57 -3.83
C GLU A 99 -4.74 -10.51 -2.78
N LYS A 100 -4.67 -11.82 -2.99
CA LYS A 100 -5.11 -12.85 -2.05
C LYS A 100 -4.33 -12.80 -0.72
N GLN A 101 -3.02 -12.57 -0.78
CA GLN A 101 -2.16 -12.43 0.40
C GLN A 101 -2.42 -11.12 1.17
N VAL A 102 -2.58 -10.02 0.45
CA VAL A 102 -2.78 -8.68 1.05
C VAL A 102 -4.16 -8.52 1.67
N LYS A 103 -5.21 -9.00 1.01
CA LYS A 103 -6.61 -8.74 1.37
C LYS A 103 -7.02 -9.12 2.80
N PRO A 104 -6.62 -10.26 3.38
CA PRO A 104 -6.94 -10.62 4.77
C PRO A 104 -6.31 -9.69 5.81
N LEU A 105 -5.18 -9.07 5.49
CA LEU A 105 -4.38 -8.21 6.37
C LEU A 105 -4.86 -6.75 6.39
N LEU A 106 -5.75 -6.38 5.47
CA LEU A 106 -6.28 -5.02 5.40
C LEU A 106 -7.02 -4.63 6.67
N SER A 107 -6.82 -3.41 7.11
CA SER A 107 -7.61 -2.79 8.16
C SER A 107 -9.08 -2.80 7.78
N LYS A 108 -9.95 -2.78 8.79
CA LYS A 108 -11.40 -2.68 8.58
C LYS A 108 -11.88 -1.31 9.02
N LYS A 109 -12.83 -0.73 8.28
CA LYS A 109 -13.49 0.52 8.66
C LYS A 109 -15.00 0.41 8.59
N THR A 110 -15.67 1.14 9.49
CA THR A 110 -17.13 1.23 9.48
C THR A 110 -17.57 2.36 8.56
N VAL A 111 -18.33 2.01 7.54
CA VAL A 111 -18.99 3.00 6.66
C VAL A 111 -20.47 3.11 7.00
N LYS A 112 -20.98 4.35 6.93
CA LYS A 112 -22.40 4.65 7.17
C LYS A 112 -23.04 5.04 5.83
N LYS A 113 -23.99 4.25 5.35
CA LYS A 113 -24.81 4.59 4.18
C LYS A 113 -26.14 5.16 4.62
N THR A 114 -26.39 6.42 4.27
CA THR A 114 -27.67 7.09 4.55
C THR A 114 -28.59 6.95 3.36
N THR A 115 -29.79 6.43 3.58
CA THR A 115 -30.86 6.35 2.59
C THR A 115 -32.10 7.05 3.13
N TRP A 116 -32.97 7.49 2.23
CA TRP A 116 -34.24 8.13 2.58
C TRP A 116 -35.37 7.25 2.08
N VAL A 117 -36.15 6.70 3.00
CA VAL A 117 -37.25 5.81 2.70
C VAL A 117 -38.58 6.57 2.84
N LYS A 118 -39.45 6.43 1.84
CA LYS A 118 -40.80 7.04 1.83
C LYS A 118 -41.65 6.47 2.99
N VAL A 119 -42.37 7.33 3.70
CA VAL A 119 -43.19 6.95 4.84
C VAL A 119 -44.50 7.68 4.80
N SER A 120 -45.48 7.24 5.59
CA SER A 120 -46.76 7.95 5.80
C SER A 120 -46.55 9.27 6.53
N LYS A 121 -47.52 10.21 6.36
CA LYS A 121 -47.54 11.48 7.10
C LYS A 121 -47.60 11.24 8.61
N LYS A 122 -48.31 10.21 9.08
CA LYS A 122 -48.42 9.80 10.49
C LYS A 122 -47.05 9.41 11.05
N THR A 123 -46.31 8.57 10.34
CA THR A 123 -44.94 8.17 10.72
C THR A 123 -43.99 9.35 10.71
N TYR A 124 -44.03 10.20 9.68
CA TYR A 124 -43.17 11.39 9.54
C TYR A 124 -43.32 12.35 10.76
N LYS A 125 -44.55 12.61 11.22
CA LYS A 125 -44.79 13.49 12.35
C LYS A 125 -44.15 13.04 13.66
N LYS A 126 -43.96 11.72 13.84
CA LYS A 126 -43.33 11.10 15.02
C LYS A 126 -41.80 11.14 14.99
N LEU A 127 -41.18 11.50 13.87
CA LEU A 127 -39.72 11.50 13.71
C LEU A 127 -39.11 12.85 14.17
N LYS A 128 -37.90 12.79 14.76
CA LYS A 128 -37.09 13.99 15.04
C LYS A 128 -36.76 14.73 13.73
N LYS A 129 -36.63 16.06 13.75
CA LYS A 129 -36.34 16.88 12.55
C LYS A 129 -35.10 16.39 11.76
N SER A 130 -34.04 15.98 12.46
CA SER A 130 -32.80 15.44 11.83
C SER A 130 -32.98 14.15 11.05
N ASN A 131 -34.08 13.40 11.32
CA ASN A 131 -34.33 12.08 10.74
C ASN A 131 -35.47 12.07 9.73
N ARG A 132 -35.94 13.24 9.29
CA ARG A 132 -37.06 13.37 8.35
C ARG A 132 -36.81 14.47 7.33
N LYS A 133 -37.33 14.28 6.11
CA LYS A 133 -37.41 15.33 5.08
C LYS A 133 -38.67 15.17 4.24
N THR A 134 -39.07 16.27 3.59
CA THR A 134 -40.14 16.26 2.58
C THR A 134 -39.62 16.57 1.20
N LYS A 135 -40.26 16.05 0.18
CA LYS A 135 -40.07 16.44 -1.22
C LYS A 135 -41.43 16.79 -1.81
N LYS A 136 -41.56 18.00 -2.34
CA LYS A 136 -42.77 18.42 -3.08
C LYS A 136 -42.58 18.09 -4.55
N SER A 137 -43.62 17.53 -5.21
CA SER A 137 -43.66 17.33 -6.64
C SER A 137 -45.08 17.63 -7.12
N LYS A 138 -45.22 18.62 -8.00
CA LYS A 138 -46.53 19.17 -8.43
C LYS A 138 -47.40 19.46 -7.21
N LYS A 139 -48.64 18.91 -7.14
CA LYS A 139 -49.58 19.08 -6.01
C LYS A 139 -49.39 18.07 -4.86
N LYS A 140 -48.38 17.20 -4.89
CA LYS A 140 -48.18 16.15 -3.87
C LYS A 140 -46.95 16.41 -2.99
N VAL A 141 -47.05 16.12 -1.69
CA VAL A 141 -45.97 16.17 -0.71
C VAL A 141 -45.62 14.73 -0.31
N TYR A 142 -44.36 14.38 -0.45
CA TYR A 142 -43.83 13.08 -0.05
C TYR A 142 -43.00 13.22 1.22
N TYR A 143 -43.16 12.27 2.12
CA TYR A 143 -42.51 12.23 3.43
C TYR A 143 -41.49 11.12 3.46
N TYR A 144 -40.33 11.40 4.03
CA TYR A 144 -39.23 10.44 4.09
C TYR A 144 -38.62 10.38 5.48
N LYS A 145 -38.20 9.17 5.88
CA LYS A 145 -37.37 8.95 7.07
C LYS A 145 -35.92 8.65 6.65
N LYS A 146 -34.99 9.13 7.45
CA LYS A 146 -33.57 8.80 7.35
C LYS A 146 -33.34 7.38 7.86
N VAL A 147 -32.70 6.55 7.07
CA VAL A 147 -32.23 5.20 7.46
C VAL A 147 -30.72 5.19 7.29
N VAL A 148 -30.00 4.92 8.37
CA VAL A 148 -28.55 4.81 8.39
C VAL A 148 -28.21 3.34 8.58
N LYS A 149 -27.62 2.72 7.56
CA LYS A 149 -27.04 1.37 7.66
C LYS A 149 -25.53 1.51 7.91
N LYS A 150 -25.03 0.83 8.93
CA LYS A 150 -23.60 0.67 9.18
C LYS A 150 -23.16 -0.66 8.57
N SER A 151 -22.03 -0.66 7.89
CA SER A 151 -21.38 -1.87 7.40
C SER A 151 -19.87 -1.77 7.63
N VAL A 152 -19.24 -2.89 7.94
CA VAL A 152 -17.79 -2.99 8.03
C VAL A 152 -17.26 -3.39 6.66
N VAL A 153 -16.31 -2.63 6.16
CA VAL A 153 -15.64 -2.89 4.88
C VAL A 153 -14.14 -2.89 5.08
N THR A 154 -13.41 -3.57 4.20
CA THR A 154 -11.94 -3.49 4.17
C THR A 154 -11.50 -2.08 3.80
N ASP A 155 -10.47 -1.58 4.49
CA ASP A 155 -9.94 -0.25 4.23
C ASP A 155 -8.80 -0.30 3.22
N LYS A 156 -9.10 0.07 1.98
CA LYS A 156 -8.09 0.17 0.91
C LYS A 156 -7.07 1.31 1.12
N ASN A 157 -7.22 2.10 2.18
CA ASN A 157 -6.21 3.07 2.61
C ASN A 157 -5.22 2.49 3.66
N THR A 158 -5.30 1.18 3.95
CA THR A 158 -4.26 0.49 4.74
C THR A 158 -2.91 0.70 4.07
N LYS A 159 -1.88 1.07 4.85
CA LYS A 159 -0.52 1.23 4.32
C LYS A 159 0.01 -0.11 3.83
N ILE A 160 0.51 -0.13 2.60
CA ILE A 160 1.14 -1.30 1.98
C ILE A 160 2.50 -0.87 1.46
N VAL A 161 3.56 -1.52 1.90
CA VAL A 161 4.93 -1.30 1.46
C VAL A 161 5.36 -2.50 0.62
N VAL A 162 5.72 -2.27 -0.63
CA VAL A 162 6.10 -3.34 -1.58
C VAL A 162 7.57 -3.17 -1.93
N TYR A 163 8.35 -4.23 -1.82
CA TYR A 163 9.77 -4.22 -2.16
C TYR A 163 10.21 -5.47 -2.93
N CYS A 164 11.42 -5.43 -3.47
CA CYS A 164 12.11 -6.57 -4.10
C CYS A 164 13.60 -6.57 -3.74
N GLY A 165 14.49 -6.99 -4.65
CA GLY A 165 15.93 -7.12 -4.37
C GLY A 165 16.63 -5.79 -4.16
N HIS A 166 16.55 -4.89 -5.13
CA HIS A 166 17.28 -3.62 -5.19
C HIS A 166 16.58 -2.63 -6.13
N ILE A 167 17.09 -1.41 -6.22
CA ILE A 167 16.47 -0.31 -6.98
C ILE A 167 16.22 -0.61 -8.46
N GLY A 168 17.10 -1.35 -9.11
CA GLY A 168 16.94 -1.77 -10.52
C GLY A 168 16.03 -2.97 -10.74
N CYS A 169 15.40 -3.51 -9.69
CA CYS A 169 14.49 -4.65 -9.80
C CYS A 169 13.05 -4.17 -9.98
N ALA A 170 12.40 -4.53 -11.08
CA ALA A 170 11.05 -4.06 -11.40
C ALA A 170 9.90 -4.86 -10.74
N ARG A 171 10.16 -5.98 -10.04
CA ARG A 171 9.11 -6.80 -9.40
C ARG A 171 8.18 -5.98 -8.51
N SER A 172 8.76 -5.15 -7.64
CA SER A 172 8.00 -4.28 -6.73
C SER A 172 7.23 -3.18 -7.47
N HIS A 173 7.72 -2.71 -8.63
CA HIS A 173 6.98 -1.79 -9.49
C HIS A 173 5.67 -2.42 -9.97
N PHE A 174 5.74 -3.61 -10.59
CA PHE A 174 4.55 -4.27 -11.13
C PHE A 174 3.53 -4.59 -10.03
N ALA A 175 4.00 -5.04 -8.87
CA ALA A 175 3.13 -5.33 -7.73
C ALA A 175 2.46 -4.06 -7.18
N ALA A 176 3.23 -2.99 -6.93
CA ALA A 176 2.71 -1.73 -6.40
C ALA A 176 1.73 -1.06 -7.38
N ALA A 177 2.08 -0.99 -8.67
CA ALA A 177 1.22 -0.44 -9.72
C ALA A 177 -0.11 -1.23 -9.85
N TYR A 178 -0.04 -2.56 -9.77
CA TYR A 178 -1.25 -3.40 -9.76
C TYR A 178 -2.16 -3.07 -8.57
N LEU A 179 -1.62 -2.96 -7.36
CA LEU A 179 -2.41 -2.61 -6.17
C LEU A 179 -3.06 -1.24 -6.31
N VAL A 180 -2.32 -0.23 -6.81
CA VAL A 180 -2.89 1.10 -7.10
C VAL A 180 -4.03 0.99 -8.11
N LYS A 181 -3.86 0.24 -9.21
CA LYS A 181 -4.91 -0.02 -10.21
C LYS A 181 -6.14 -0.72 -9.62
N LYS A 182 -5.96 -1.54 -8.58
CA LYS A 182 -7.06 -2.18 -7.83
C LYS A 182 -7.73 -1.25 -6.81
N GLY A 183 -7.30 0.02 -6.74
CA GLY A 183 -7.89 1.07 -5.90
C GLY A 183 -7.37 1.08 -4.46
N TYR A 184 -6.22 0.48 -4.18
CA TYR A 184 -5.50 0.71 -2.93
C TYR A 184 -4.85 2.10 -2.99
N THR A 185 -5.07 2.93 -1.97
CA THR A 185 -4.74 4.37 -2.02
C THR A 185 -3.50 4.74 -1.22
N ASN A 186 -2.94 3.82 -0.45
CA ASN A 186 -1.78 4.06 0.41
C ASN A 186 -0.68 3.01 0.17
N VAL A 187 -0.27 2.89 -1.10
CA VAL A 187 0.75 1.95 -1.56
C VAL A 187 2.08 2.68 -1.70
N TYR A 188 3.13 2.10 -1.13
CA TYR A 188 4.51 2.55 -1.22
C TYR A 188 5.35 1.50 -1.93
N ARG A 189 6.25 1.94 -2.81
CA ARG A 189 7.37 1.12 -3.28
C ARG A 189 8.60 1.48 -2.47
N TYR A 190 9.20 0.50 -1.81
CA TYR A 190 10.51 0.60 -1.19
C TYR A 190 11.57 0.18 -2.21
N GLY A 191 12.18 1.18 -2.89
CA GLY A 191 13.05 0.96 -4.03
C GLY A 191 14.38 0.30 -3.68
N GLY A 192 14.96 0.62 -2.51
CA GLY A 192 16.22 0.04 -2.03
C GLY A 192 16.13 -1.48 -1.81
N GLY A 193 14.96 -1.96 -1.45
CA GLY A 193 14.66 -3.38 -1.28
C GLY A 193 15.48 -4.05 -0.20
N ILE A 194 15.57 -5.39 -0.27
CA ILE A 194 16.30 -6.15 0.74
C ILE A 194 17.82 -5.84 0.73
N SER A 195 18.39 -5.47 -0.42
CA SER A 195 19.82 -5.11 -0.48
C SER A 195 20.11 -3.89 0.36
N ALA A 196 19.37 -2.78 0.20
CA ALA A 196 19.60 -1.57 0.99
C ALA A 196 19.25 -1.77 2.49
N TRP A 197 18.33 -2.67 2.80
CA TRP A 197 18.02 -3.04 4.18
C TRP A 197 19.20 -3.72 4.86
N VAL A 198 19.82 -4.68 4.18
CA VAL A 198 21.00 -5.40 4.68
C VAL A 198 22.24 -4.49 4.72
N ASP A 199 22.47 -3.69 3.68
CA ASP A 199 23.59 -2.74 3.61
C ASP A 199 23.54 -1.71 4.77
N ALA A 200 22.34 -1.36 5.24
CA ALA A 200 22.15 -0.50 6.42
C ALA A 200 22.36 -1.23 7.75
N GLY A 201 22.72 -2.51 7.74
CA GLY A 201 22.96 -3.33 8.94
C GLY A 201 21.68 -3.68 9.72
N TYR A 202 20.52 -3.66 9.08
CA TYR A 202 19.26 -3.93 9.77
C TYR A 202 18.96 -5.43 9.84
N ASN A 203 18.34 -5.86 10.95
CA ASN A 203 17.95 -7.25 11.16
C ASN A 203 16.99 -7.73 10.10
N VAL A 204 17.18 -8.96 9.66
CA VAL A 204 16.29 -9.68 8.72
C VAL A 204 15.62 -10.85 9.44
N GLU A 205 14.44 -11.23 8.93
CA GLU A 205 13.82 -12.51 9.28
C GLU A 205 14.13 -13.55 8.20
N LYS A 206 14.06 -14.82 8.58
CA LYS A 206 14.24 -16.00 7.72
C LYS A 206 13.06 -16.94 7.96
N VAL A 207 12.68 -17.68 6.93
CA VAL A 207 11.73 -18.79 7.14
C VAL A 207 12.53 -19.96 7.71
N GLU A 208 12.20 -20.36 8.93
CA GLU A 208 12.78 -21.57 9.52
C GLU A 208 12.36 -22.77 8.69
N THR A 209 13.32 -23.43 8.05
CA THR A 209 13.09 -24.74 7.47
C THR A 209 13.12 -25.75 8.62
N ALA A 210 12.05 -26.54 8.78
CA ALA A 210 12.10 -27.65 9.71
C ALA A 210 13.36 -28.48 9.44
N PRO A 211 14.09 -28.94 10.49
CA PRO A 211 15.22 -29.83 10.28
C PRO A 211 14.76 -31.02 9.43
N ALA A 212 15.55 -31.36 8.42
CA ALA A 212 15.31 -32.56 7.63
C ALA A 212 15.28 -33.77 8.61
N ALA A 213 14.16 -34.46 8.63
CA ALA A 213 13.98 -35.66 9.43
C ALA A 213 14.85 -36.80 8.92
#